data_d76143ba1ea647510dbb96069d110ded
#
_entry.id   d76143ba1ea647510dbb96069d110ded
#
_cell.length_a   1.000
_cell.length_b   1.000
_cell.length_c   1.000
_cell.angle_alpha   90.00
_cell.angle_beta   90.00
_cell.angle_gamma   90.00
#
_symmetry.space_group_name_H-M   'P 1'
#
loop_
_entity.id
_entity.type
_entity.pdbx_description
1 polymer ?
#
loop_
_entity_poly.entity_id
_entity_poly.type
_entity_poly.pdbx_seq_one_letter_code
_entity_poly.pdbx_strand_id
1 'polypeptide(L)'
;MLPIALGLLLATKQYMVLAVPITFFLLPAGWRWRDWLMLLVKSGVVAAAATLPLALWDFPAFWKSTVTVQELAPFRWDALSYLVWYGFRGHRVTERSTALIWSTLAAVIALAIALRKAPRTPAGFAASLGLILVGFFSFNKQAFCNYYFFAIGTLCAAVAAVEGVSETPQPEPAAVALADPPR
;
A
#
# COMPACT_ATOMS: atom_id res chain seq x y z
N MET A 1 0.92 -11.85 14.30
CA MET A 1 1.89 -11.45 13.26
C MET A 1 1.39 -10.28 12.39
N LEU A 2 0.16 -10.32 11.84
CA LEU A 2 -0.36 -9.29 10.92
C LEU A 2 -0.25 -7.84 11.44
N PRO A 3 -0.63 -7.47 12.69
CA PRO A 3 -0.50 -6.09 13.16
C PRO A 3 0.95 -5.60 13.20
N ILE A 4 1.91 -6.49 13.48
CA ILE A 4 3.34 -6.14 13.51
C ILE A 4 3.82 -5.82 12.09
N ALA A 5 3.56 -6.71 11.13
CA ALA A 5 3.96 -6.48 9.75
C ALA A 5 3.33 -5.21 9.16
N LEU A 6 2.03 -4.98 9.42
CA LEU A 6 1.34 -3.78 8.98
C LEU A 6 1.87 -2.52 9.66
N GLY A 7 2.14 -2.56 10.96
CA GLY A 7 2.70 -1.44 11.70
C GLY A 7 4.09 -1.05 11.21
N LEU A 8 4.95 -2.04 10.95
CA LEU A 8 6.26 -1.80 10.34
C LEU A 8 6.14 -1.23 8.93
N LEU A 9 5.21 -1.76 8.10
CA LEU A 9 4.92 -1.20 6.78
C LEU A 9 4.55 0.28 6.88
N LEU A 10 3.64 0.65 7.78
CA LEU A 10 3.20 2.03 7.98
C LEU A 10 4.33 2.95 8.48
N ALA A 11 5.29 2.40 9.23
CA ALA A 11 6.45 3.16 9.73
C ALA A 11 7.54 3.38 8.66
N THR A 12 7.54 2.65 7.54
CA THR A 12 8.61 2.75 6.53
C THR A 12 8.63 4.08 5.81
N LYS A 13 7.46 4.59 5.42
CA LYS A 13 7.31 5.83 4.66
C LYS A 13 5.94 6.46 4.90
N GLN A 14 5.88 7.78 4.87
CA GLN A 14 4.65 8.55 5.14
C GLN A 14 3.51 8.19 4.18
N TYR A 15 3.79 7.95 2.90
CA TYR A 15 2.78 7.58 1.92
C TYR A 15 2.20 6.17 2.11
N MET A 16 2.78 5.35 3.00
CA MET A 16 2.18 4.06 3.36
C MET A 16 0.84 4.21 4.10
N VAL A 17 0.50 5.40 4.57
CA VAL A 17 -0.86 5.72 5.06
C VAL A 17 -1.93 5.43 4.00
N LEU A 18 -1.59 5.47 2.72
CA LEU A 18 -2.48 5.11 1.61
C LEU A 18 -2.92 3.63 1.64
N ALA A 19 -2.21 2.78 2.38
CA ALA A 19 -2.60 1.39 2.60
C ALA A 19 -3.78 1.26 3.58
N VAL A 20 -3.96 2.21 4.50
CA VAL A 20 -4.94 2.12 5.59
C VAL A 20 -6.36 1.80 5.11
N PRO A 21 -6.90 2.46 4.07
CA PRO A 21 -8.28 2.20 3.62
C PRO A 21 -8.52 0.77 3.11
N ILE A 22 -7.47 0.04 2.71
CA ILE A 22 -7.59 -1.31 2.14
C ILE A 22 -7.14 -2.41 3.11
N THR A 23 -6.70 -2.07 4.32
CA THR A 23 -6.21 -3.07 5.29
C THR A 23 -7.26 -4.10 5.71
N PHE A 24 -8.55 -3.79 5.58
CA PHE A 24 -9.62 -4.75 5.85
C PHE A 24 -9.62 -5.94 4.87
N PHE A 25 -8.93 -5.86 3.71
CA PHE A 25 -8.75 -7.00 2.80
C PHE A 25 -7.94 -8.13 3.46
N LEU A 26 -7.17 -7.82 4.51
CA LEU A 26 -6.35 -8.76 5.26
C LEU A 26 -7.13 -9.47 6.39
N LEU A 27 -8.38 -9.09 6.61
CA LEU A 27 -9.22 -9.68 7.64
C LEU A 27 -9.98 -10.90 7.10
N PRO A 28 -10.25 -11.91 7.94
CA PRO A 28 -11.01 -13.09 7.55
C PRO A 28 -12.46 -12.72 7.16
N ALA A 29 -13.13 -13.60 6.40
CA ALA A 29 -14.53 -13.41 6.06
C ALA A 29 -15.39 -13.26 7.33
N GLY A 30 -16.36 -12.35 7.28
CA GLY A 30 -17.24 -12.09 8.42
C GLY A 30 -16.71 -11.10 9.46
N TRP A 31 -15.58 -10.45 9.18
CA TRP A 31 -15.03 -9.40 10.05
C TRP A 31 -16.06 -8.29 10.35
N ARG A 32 -15.93 -7.68 11.51
CA ARG A 32 -16.73 -6.54 11.96
C ARG A 32 -15.86 -5.28 11.93
N TRP A 33 -16.47 -4.10 11.85
CA TRP A 33 -15.75 -2.84 11.88
C TRP A 33 -14.81 -2.68 13.09
N ARG A 34 -15.18 -3.30 14.22
CA ARG A 34 -14.34 -3.34 15.43
C ARG A 34 -13.04 -4.12 15.23
N ASP A 35 -13.08 -5.20 14.46
CA ASP A 35 -11.89 -6.01 14.17
C ASP A 35 -10.90 -5.22 13.31
N TRP A 36 -11.43 -4.47 12.33
CA TRP A 36 -10.62 -3.56 11.53
C TRP A 36 -10.02 -2.43 12.38
N LEU A 37 -10.80 -1.77 13.23
CA LEU A 37 -10.31 -0.75 14.13
C LEU A 37 -9.24 -1.31 15.08
N MET A 38 -9.45 -2.51 15.63
CA MET A 38 -8.47 -3.17 16.50
C MET A 38 -7.17 -3.49 15.74
N LEU A 39 -7.26 -3.94 14.49
CA LEU A 39 -6.10 -4.12 13.62
C LEU A 39 -5.33 -2.80 13.46
N LEU A 40 -6.02 -1.71 13.14
CA LEU A 40 -5.41 -0.39 12.96
C LEU A 40 -4.75 0.12 14.25
N VAL A 41 -5.43 -0.01 15.40
CA VAL A 41 -4.87 0.40 16.69
C VAL A 41 -3.60 -0.38 17.01
N LYS A 42 -3.64 -1.72 16.90
CA LYS A 42 -2.46 -2.57 17.16
C LYS A 42 -1.30 -2.24 16.21
N SER A 43 -1.59 -2.03 14.92
CA SER A 43 -0.59 -1.63 13.94
C SER A 43 -0.05 -0.23 14.19
N GLY A 44 -0.91 0.69 14.61
CA GLY A 44 -0.53 2.04 15.01
C GLY A 44 0.40 2.06 16.22
N VAL A 45 0.15 1.21 17.22
CA VAL A 45 1.06 1.05 18.37
C VAL A 45 2.44 0.57 17.93
N VAL A 46 2.50 -0.41 17.01
CA VAL A 46 3.79 -0.90 16.46
C VAL A 46 4.48 0.21 15.66
N ALA A 47 3.76 0.91 14.80
CA ALA A 47 4.31 2.02 14.03
C ALA A 47 4.85 3.13 14.96
N ALA A 48 4.08 3.49 16.00
CA ALA A 48 4.50 4.44 17.00
C ALA A 48 5.75 3.97 17.76
N ALA A 49 5.79 2.71 18.19
CA ALA A 49 6.97 2.13 18.86
C ALA A 49 8.23 2.18 17.99
N ALA A 50 8.09 2.05 16.66
CA ALA A 50 9.19 2.17 15.72
C ALA A 50 9.64 3.62 15.48
N THR A 51 8.72 4.59 15.54
CA THR A 51 9.00 5.99 15.17
C THR A 51 9.23 6.91 16.36
N LEU A 52 8.58 6.64 17.50
CA LEU A 52 8.68 7.48 18.70
C LEU A 52 10.09 7.66 19.25
N PRO A 53 10.97 6.62 19.30
CA PRO A 53 12.34 6.82 19.78
C PRO A 53 13.07 7.92 19.00
N LEU A 54 12.90 7.97 17.68
CA LEU A 54 13.50 9.00 16.83
C LEU A 54 12.85 10.38 17.05
N ALA A 55 11.52 10.40 17.18
CA ALA A 55 10.78 11.63 17.42
C ALA A 55 11.07 12.22 18.81
N LEU A 56 11.29 11.38 19.83
CA LEU A 56 11.60 11.82 21.20
C LEU A 56 13.06 12.24 21.38
N TRP A 57 13.96 11.73 20.54
CA TRP A 57 15.38 12.13 20.57
C TRP A 57 15.56 13.60 20.20
N ASP A 58 15.01 13.99 19.04
CA ASP A 58 15.03 15.38 18.56
C ASP A 58 13.76 15.66 17.74
N PHE A 59 12.73 16.11 18.43
CA PHE A 59 11.44 16.38 17.79
C PHE A 59 11.51 17.48 16.71
N PRO A 60 12.23 18.60 16.90
CA PRO A 60 12.39 19.61 15.84
C PRO A 60 13.04 19.04 14.57
N ALA A 61 14.13 18.27 14.71
CA ALA A 61 14.78 17.65 13.56
C ALA A 61 13.90 16.57 12.91
N PHE A 62 13.21 15.77 13.70
CA PHE A 62 12.24 14.77 13.22
C PHE A 62 11.12 15.44 12.42
N TRP A 63 10.49 16.48 12.97
CA TRP A 63 9.42 17.23 12.30
C TRP A 63 9.91 17.88 11.01
N LYS A 64 11.08 18.52 11.05
CA LYS A 64 11.69 19.15 9.88
C LYS A 64 11.94 18.13 8.77
N SER A 65 12.48 16.97 9.07
CA SER A 65 12.82 15.94 8.05
C SER A 65 11.59 15.21 7.51
N THR A 66 10.59 14.97 8.35
CA THR A 66 9.40 14.19 7.96
C THR A 66 8.29 15.04 7.36
N VAL A 67 8.12 16.28 7.80
CA VAL A 67 7.03 17.14 7.35
C VAL A 67 7.56 18.32 6.54
N THR A 68 8.38 19.19 7.18
CA THR A 68 8.77 20.48 6.58
C THR A 68 9.52 20.32 5.27
N VAL A 69 10.47 19.37 5.18
CA VAL A 69 11.22 19.12 3.96
C VAL A 69 10.30 18.64 2.83
N GLN A 70 9.32 17.78 3.13
CA GLN A 70 8.36 17.32 2.13
C GLN A 70 7.42 18.44 1.67
N GLU A 71 7.08 19.31 2.58
CA GLU A 71 6.25 20.46 2.29
C GLU A 71 6.95 21.49 1.42
N LEU A 72 8.15 21.91 1.84
CA LEU A 72 8.92 22.96 1.20
C LEU A 72 9.71 22.49 -0.03
N ALA A 73 9.83 21.17 -0.24
CA ALA A 73 10.56 20.64 -1.38
C ALA A 73 10.01 21.20 -2.69
N PRO A 74 10.88 21.75 -3.56
CA PRO A 74 10.46 22.32 -4.84
C PRO A 74 9.93 21.24 -5.78
N PHE A 75 9.22 21.67 -6.80
CA PHE A 75 8.88 20.79 -7.92
C PHE A 75 10.16 20.31 -8.61
N ARG A 76 10.28 19.01 -8.85
CA ARG A 76 11.47 18.40 -9.42
C ARG A 76 11.22 18.02 -10.88
N TRP A 77 11.95 18.70 -11.77
CA TRP A 77 11.85 18.45 -13.21
C TRP A 77 12.48 17.13 -13.68
N ASP A 78 13.28 16.50 -12.82
CA ASP A 78 13.88 15.18 -12.99
C ASP A 78 13.02 14.06 -12.37
N ALA A 79 11.82 14.37 -11.85
CA ALA A 79 10.91 13.37 -11.33
C ALA A 79 10.24 12.55 -12.45
N LEU A 80 10.04 11.27 -12.21
CA LEU A 80 9.33 10.36 -13.11
C LEU A 80 7.81 10.50 -12.92
N SER A 81 7.31 11.70 -13.15
CA SER A 81 5.91 12.07 -12.95
C SER A 81 5.30 12.58 -14.25
N TYR A 82 4.04 12.26 -14.47
CA TYR A 82 3.27 12.78 -15.60
C TYR A 82 3.18 14.32 -15.58
N LEU A 83 3.21 14.91 -14.37
CA LEU A 83 3.21 16.37 -14.23
C LEU A 83 4.46 17.02 -14.83
N VAL A 84 5.62 16.35 -14.81
CA VAL A 84 6.86 16.85 -15.44
C VAL A 84 6.65 16.92 -16.95
N TRP A 85 6.13 15.85 -17.55
CA TRP A 85 5.81 15.85 -18.98
C TRP A 85 4.80 16.94 -19.34
N TYR A 86 3.76 17.12 -18.53
CA TYR A 86 2.75 18.15 -18.72
C TYR A 86 3.33 19.56 -18.59
N GLY A 87 4.26 19.76 -17.65
CA GLY A 87 5.02 21.01 -17.48
C GLY A 87 5.92 21.34 -18.68
N PHE A 88 6.57 20.35 -19.28
CA PHE A 88 7.36 20.55 -20.51
C PHE A 88 6.49 20.97 -21.71
N ARG A 89 5.20 20.75 -21.67
CA ARG A 89 4.22 21.24 -22.66
C ARG A 89 3.78 22.68 -22.42
N GLY A 90 4.42 23.40 -21.48
CA GLY A 90 4.15 24.82 -21.19
C GLY A 90 3.02 25.08 -20.19
N HIS A 91 2.51 24.03 -19.53
CA HIS A 91 1.47 24.19 -18.51
C HIS A 91 2.07 24.54 -17.13
N ARG A 92 1.34 25.31 -16.34
CA ARG A 92 1.75 25.66 -14.97
C ARG A 92 1.54 24.46 -14.04
N VAL A 93 2.63 23.84 -13.61
CA VAL A 93 2.62 22.65 -12.73
C VAL A 93 3.45 22.84 -11.46
N THR A 94 4.17 23.96 -11.36
CA THR A 94 5.09 24.24 -10.25
C THR A 94 4.38 24.63 -8.96
N GLU A 95 3.09 24.88 -9.03
CA GLU A 95 2.30 25.17 -7.82
C GLU A 95 2.16 23.89 -6.99
N ARG A 96 2.45 24.01 -5.71
CA ARG A 96 2.36 22.94 -4.72
C ARG A 96 0.99 22.26 -4.71
N SER A 97 -0.07 23.07 -4.78
CA SER A 97 -1.46 22.62 -4.82
C SER A 97 -1.75 21.70 -6.00
N THR A 98 -1.18 21.98 -7.18
CA THR A 98 -1.40 21.21 -8.40
C THR A 98 -0.96 19.74 -8.21
N ALA A 99 0.28 19.52 -7.75
CA ALA A 99 0.79 18.16 -7.54
C ALA A 99 0.01 17.42 -6.47
N LEU A 100 -0.35 18.09 -5.36
CA LEU A 100 -1.11 17.47 -4.28
C LEU A 100 -2.52 17.08 -4.73
N ILE A 101 -3.21 17.94 -5.47
CA ILE A 101 -4.56 17.67 -5.98
C ILE A 101 -4.53 16.48 -6.94
N TRP A 102 -3.64 16.48 -7.93
CA TRP A 102 -3.60 15.43 -8.94
C TRP A 102 -3.16 14.08 -8.37
N SER A 103 -2.14 14.05 -7.49
CA SER A 103 -1.71 12.81 -6.85
C SER A 103 -2.79 12.24 -5.92
N THR A 104 -3.47 13.10 -5.16
CA THR A 104 -4.59 12.67 -4.29
C THR A 104 -5.76 12.15 -5.12
N LEU A 105 -6.14 12.85 -6.18
CA LEU A 105 -7.23 12.43 -7.08
C LEU A 105 -6.92 11.07 -7.72
N ALA A 106 -5.71 10.89 -8.23
CA ALA A 106 -5.28 9.62 -8.80
C ALA A 106 -5.29 8.48 -7.77
N ALA A 107 -4.82 8.73 -6.54
CA ALA A 107 -4.89 7.76 -5.46
C ALA A 107 -6.33 7.40 -5.07
N VAL A 108 -7.24 8.39 -5.01
CA VAL A 108 -8.67 8.17 -4.72
C VAL A 108 -9.33 7.35 -5.83
N ILE A 109 -9.05 7.64 -7.10
CA ILE A 109 -9.57 6.87 -8.24
C ILE A 109 -9.05 5.43 -8.16
N ALA A 110 -7.74 5.23 -7.93
CA ALA A 110 -7.12 3.93 -7.77
C ALA A 110 -7.73 3.15 -6.59
N LEU A 111 -7.95 3.81 -5.46
CA LEU A 111 -8.64 3.24 -4.31
C LEU A 111 -10.07 2.82 -4.66
N ALA A 112 -10.83 3.65 -5.35
CA ALA A 112 -12.19 3.33 -5.76
C ALA A 112 -12.23 2.11 -6.70
N ILE A 113 -11.27 1.99 -7.62
CA ILE A 113 -11.11 0.81 -8.49
C ILE A 113 -10.77 -0.42 -7.64
N ALA A 114 -9.81 -0.31 -6.72
CA ALA A 114 -9.40 -1.38 -5.83
C ALA A 114 -10.58 -1.90 -4.99
N LEU A 115 -11.33 -1.01 -4.37
CA LEU A 115 -12.49 -1.37 -3.55
C LEU A 115 -13.60 -2.10 -4.32
N ARG A 116 -13.72 -1.82 -5.63
CA ARG A 116 -14.75 -2.43 -6.49
C ARG A 116 -14.31 -3.71 -7.17
N LYS A 117 -13.01 -3.86 -7.47
CA LYS A 117 -12.50 -4.92 -8.36
C LYS A 117 -11.58 -5.92 -7.67
N ALA A 118 -10.85 -5.52 -6.64
CA ALA A 118 -9.88 -6.39 -6.01
C ALA A 118 -10.56 -7.40 -5.05
N PRO A 119 -10.11 -8.65 -5.03
CA PRO A 119 -10.58 -9.63 -4.06
C PRO A 119 -10.09 -9.28 -2.66
N ARG A 120 -10.89 -9.63 -1.64
CA ARG A 120 -10.52 -9.44 -0.23
C ARG A 120 -9.58 -10.55 0.24
N THR A 121 -8.35 -10.49 -0.22
CA THR A 121 -7.29 -11.46 0.02
C THR A 121 -5.95 -10.72 0.20
N PRO A 122 -4.91 -11.36 0.75
CA PRO A 122 -3.56 -10.77 0.80
C PRO A 122 -3.04 -10.36 -0.59
N ALA A 123 -3.29 -11.17 -1.62
CA ALA A 123 -2.95 -10.83 -3.01
C ALA A 123 -3.70 -9.58 -3.49
N GLY A 124 -5.00 -9.50 -3.21
CA GLY A 124 -5.81 -8.33 -3.54
C GLY A 124 -5.39 -7.07 -2.78
N PHE A 125 -4.97 -7.20 -1.51
CA PHE A 125 -4.38 -6.10 -0.74
C PHE A 125 -3.10 -5.59 -1.41
N ALA A 126 -2.16 -6.49 -1.74
CA ALA A 126 -0.89 -6.13 -2.34
C ALA A 126 -1.07 -5.48 -3.74
N ALA A 127 -1.92 -6.06 -4.59
CA ALA A 127 -2.26 -5.50 -5.90
C ALA A 127 -2.91 -4.12 -5.78
N SER A 128 -3.83 -3.95 -4.84
CA SER A 128 -4.50 -2.66 -4.59
C SER A 128 -3.53 -1.59 -4.12
N LEU A 129 -2.62 -1.94 -3.20
CA LEU A 129 -1.59 -1.04 -2.73
C LEU A 129 -0.67 -0.62 -3.88
N GLY A 130 -0.23 -1.55 -4.72
CA GLY A 130 0.56 -1.26 -5.91
C GLY A 130 -0.14 -0.28 -6.85
N LEU A 131 -1.42 -0.51 -7.14
CA LEU A 131 -2.23 0.38 -7.98
C LEU A 131 -2.34 1.79 -7.39
N ILE A 132 -2.62 1.91 -6.09
CA ILE A 132 -2.75 3.19 -5.40
C ILE A 132 -1.41 3.94 -5.42
N LEU A 133 -0.29 3.24 -5.14
CA LEU A 133 1.05 3.84 -5.17
C LEU A 133 1.45 4.31 -6.56
N VAL A 134 1.20 3.51 -7.61
CA VAL A 134 1.45 3.92 -9.00
C VAL A 134 0.64 5.17 -9.33
N GLY A 135 -0.67 5.17 -9.03
CA GLY A 135 -1.52 6.33 -9.24
C GLY A 135 -1.00 7.57 -8.53
N PHE A 136 -0.68 7.45 -7.25
CA PHE A 136 -0.15 8.55 -6.44
C PHE A 136 1.18 9.10 -6.98
N PHE A 137 2.15 8.22 -7.28
CA PHE A 137 3.47 8.64 -7.74
C PHE A 137 3.46 9.23 -9.14
N SER A 138 2.60 8.72 -10.03
CA SER A 138 2.49 9.22 -11.39
C SER A 138 2.15 10.72 -11.47
N PHE A 139 1.57 11.28 -10.43
CA PHE A 139 1.20 12.70 -10.36
C PHE A 139 1.87 13.45 -9.20
N ASN A 140 2.87 12.84 -8.55
CA ASN A 140 3.56 13.49 -7.44
C ASN A 140 4.71 14.38 -7.95
N LYS A 141 4.99 15.47 -7.22
CA LYS A 141 6.06 16.43 -7.53
C LYS A 141 7.48 15.86 -7.39
N GLN A 142 7.62 14.72 -6.71
CA GLN A 142 8.90 14.08 -6.34
C GLN A 142 8.81 12.56 -6.49
N ALA A 143 8.44 12.07 -7.66
CA ALA A 143 8.42 10.64 -7.93
C ALA A 143 9.73 10.19 -8.57
N PHE A 144 10.59 9.52 -7.81
CA PHE A 144 11.86 8.95 -8.29
C PHE A 144 11.77 7.42 -8.42
N CYS A 145 12.77 6.80 -9.05
CA CYS A 145 12.82 5.35 -9.27
C CYS A 145 12.55 4.53 -7.99
N ASN A 146 13.09 4.95 -6.84
CA ASN A 146 12.92 4.27 -5.57
C ASN A 146 11.47 4.21 -5.07
N TYR A 147 10.63 5.16 -5.47
CA TYR A 147 9.19 5.11 -5.17
C TYR A 147 8.49 4.03 -5.99
N TYR A 148 8.84 3.92 -7.27
CA TYR A 148 8.28 2.88 -8.14
C TYR A 148 8.74 1.48 -7.76
N PHE A 149 9.91 1.30 -7.15
CA PHE A 149 10.32 0.01 -6.60
C PHE A 149 9.37 -0.48 -5.49
N PHE A 150 8.81 0.41 -4.69
CA PHE A 150 7.77 0.03 -3.74
C PHE A 150 6.52 -0.49 -4.44
N ALA A 151 6.06 0.21 -5.47
CA ALA A 151 4.89 -0.21 -6.25
C ALA A 151 5.14 -1.56 -6.94
N ILE A 152 6.32 -1.73 -7.56
CA ILE A 152 6.72 -2.99 -8.19
C ILE A 152 6.79 -4.11 -7.15
N GLY A 153 7.41 -3.86 -5.99
CA GLY A 153 7.50 -4.82 -4.90
C GLY A 153 6.13 -5.30 -4.42
N THR A 154 5.15 -4.40 -4.30
CA THR A 154 3.79 -4.78 -3.91
C THR A 154 3.08 -5.59 -5.00
N LEU A 155 3.32 -5.30 -6.28
CA LEU A 155 2.77 -6.08 -7.40
C LEU A 155 3.41 -7.47 -7.48
N CYS A 156 4.73 -7.59 -7.28
CA CYS A 156 5.41 -8.88 -7.17
C CYS A 156 4.87 -9.72 -6.00
N ALA A 157 4.64 -9.08 -4.84
CA ALA A 157 4.04 -9.74 -3.68
C ALA A 157 2.61 -10.22 -3.98
N ALA A 158 1.85 -9.47 -4.78
CA ALA A 158 0.51 -9.88 -5.20
C ALA A 158 0.56 -11.17 -6.06
N VAL A 159 1.48 -11.24 -7.02
CA VAL A 159 1.68 -12.42 -7.88
C VAL A 159 2.08 -13.63 -7.04
N ALA A 160 3.11 -13.48 -6.20
CA ALA A 160 3.58 -14.55 -5.32
C ALA A 160 2.49 -15.07 -4.37
N ALA A 161 1.62 -14.19 -3.88
CA ALA A 161 0.51 -14.59 -3.00
C ALA A 161 -0.59 -15.38 -3.73
N VAL A 162 -0.74 -15.22 -5.06
CA VAL A 162 -1.67 -16.03 -5.88
C VAL A 162 -1.08 -17.41 -6.13
N GLU A 163 0.20 -17.50 -6.50
CA GLU A 163 0.87 -18.76 -6.77
C GLU A 163 0.92 -19.67 -5.54
N GLY A 164 1.21 -19.13 -4.37
CA GLY A 164 1.24 -19.90 -3.12
C GLY A 164 -0.11 -20.55 -2.73
N VAL A 165 -1.22 -20.01 -3.22
CA VAL A 165 -2.56 -20.63 -3.03
C VAL A 165 -2.77 -21.82 -3.98
N SER A 166 -2.19 -21.75 -5.17
CA SER A 166 -2.34 -22.78 -6.21
C SER A 166 -1.55 -24.06 -5.91
N GLU A 167 -0.49 -23.94 -5.11
CA GLU A 167 0.39 -25.08 -4.76
C GLU A 167 -0.09 -25.84 -3.50
N THR A 168 -1.17 -25.42 -2.85
CA THR A 168 -1.71 -26.19 -1.73
C THR A 168 -2.28 -27.50 -2.30
N PRO A 169 -1.71 -28.69 -1.98
CA PRO A 169 -2.18 -29.96 -2.53
C PRO A 169 -3.66 -30.12 -2.20
N GLN A 170 -4.48 -30.33 -3.23
CA GLN A 170 -5.86 -30.78 -2.98
C GLN A 170 -5.77 -32.09 -2.19
N PRO A 171 -6.53 -32.25 -1.10
CA PRO A 171 -6.61 -33.52 -0.42
C PRO A 171 -6.97 -34.58 -1.46
N GLU A 172 -6.09 -35.55 -1.62
CA GLU A 172 -6.28 -36.69 -2.54
C GLU A 172 -7.70 -37.23 -2.27
N PRO A 173 -8.56 -37.35 -3.29
CA PRO A 173 -9.89 -37.89 -3.09
C PRO A 173 -9.72 -39.27 -2.46
N ALA A 174 -10.22 -39.42 -1.21
CA ALA A 174 -10.14 -40.64 -0.44
C ALA A 174 -10.48 -41.80 -1.40
N ALA A 175 -9.51 -42.68 -1.61
CA ALA A 175 -9.68 -43.81 -2.46
C ALA A 175 -10.99 -44.51 -2.09
N VAL A 176 -11.96 -44.43 -2.98
CA VAL A 176 -13.22 -45.15 -2.84
C VAL A 176 -12.84 -46.61 -2.67
N ALA A 177 -12.87 -47.10 -1.43
CA ALA A 177 -12.67 -48.49 -1.12
C ALA A 177 -13.67 -49.26 -1.97
N LEU A 178 -13.16 -49.92 -3.01
CA LEU A 178 -13.93 -50.88 -3.78
C LEU A 178 -14.43 -51.92 -2.79
N ALA A 179 -15.68 -51.79 -2.40
CA ALA A 179 -16.36 -52.81 -1.64
C ALA A 179 -16.33 -54.07 -2.47
N ASP A 180 -15.66 -55.15 -1.96
CA ASP A 180 -15.70 -56.45 -2.53
C ASP A 180 -17.16 -56.89 -2.74
N PRO A 181 -17.53 -57.44 -3.88
CA PRO A 181 -18.86 -57.96 -4.12
C PRO A 181 -19.10 -59.15 -3.18
N PRO A 182 -20.30 -59.33 -2.61
CA PRO A 182 -20.62 -60.44 -1.76
C PRO A 182 -20.61 -61.76 -2.57
N ARG A 183 -19.94 -62.78 -2.01
CA ARG A 183 -19.90 -64.17 -2.55
C ARG A 183 -21.21 -64.86 -2.31
#